data_9436009e5c0aa0ba732a0f07e9cefad8
#
_entry.id   9436009e5c0aa0ba732a0f07e9cefad8
#
_cell.length_a   1.000
_cell.length_b   1.000
_cell.length_c   1.000
_cell.angle_alpha   90.00
_cell.angle_beta   90.00
_cell.angle_gamma   90.00
#
_symmetry.space_group_name_H-M   'P 1'
#
loop_
_entity.id
_entity.type
_entity.pdbx_description
1 polymer ?
#
loop_
_entity_poly.entity_id
_entity_poly.type
_entity_poly.pdbx_seq_one_letter_code
_entity_poly.pdbx_strand_id
1 'polypeptide(L)'
;MRVISYNLRKHRAVGELANLVERHHADVLCLQEYDTSEVPERLAGLRLAEATSNNRLGLAVYFRENTYRSLDVRSLALKKSLHDRVLKPAEERILGVRLHDIDHNREFIVASFHAAPLTALNSLRRHQIRAALSALRQLGPGLPTLMVGDYNYPVFKERLGQELRAQGFQLSMADTHTYARNRYRLFRGHYDFATSTGFHVDQVRTLPQGESDHRPILVTAALAADTPTGSIRVA
;
A
#
# COMPACT_ATOMS: atom_id res chain seq x y z
N MET A 1 3.68 -10.74 9.68
CA MET A 1 2.90 -9.47 9.58
C MET A 1 1.74 -9.66 8.60
N ARG A 2 0.57 -9.13 8.95
CA ARG A 2 -0.65 -9.13 8.12
C ARG A 2 -1.03 -7.68 7.80
N VAL A 3 -1.00 -7.32 6.53
CA VAL A 3 -1.33 -5.97 6.06
C VAL A 3 -2.61 -6.02 5.25
N ILE A 4 -3.61 -5.24 5.62
CA ILE A 4 -4.80 -5.02 4.80
C ILE A 4 -4.63 -3.73 4.01
N SER A 5 -4.91 -3.77 2.70
CA SER A 5 -5.07 -2.58 1.87
C SER A 5 -6.48 -2.52 1.31
N TYR A 6 -7.10 -1.33 1.39
CA TYR A 6 -8.46 -1.14 0.94
C TYR A 6 -8.72 0.27 0.39
N ASN A 7 -9.13 0.33 -0.87
CA ASN A 7 -9.71 1.53 -1.46
C ASN A 7 -11.18 1.62 -1.06
N LEU A 8 -11.55 2.66 -0.30
CA LEU A 8 -12.86 2.80 0.33
C LEU A 8 -13.95 3.38 -0.57
N ARG A 9 -13.66 3.58 -1.86
CA ARG A 9 -14.61 4.17 -2.82
C ARG A 9 -15.29 5.44 -2.26
N LYS A 10 -14.51 6.50 -2.13
CA LYS A 10 -15.00 7.78 -1.59
C LYS A 10 -15.58 7.63 -0.17
N HIS A 11 -14.82 6.96 0.69
CA HIS A 11 -15.16 6.76 2.11
C HIS A 11 -16.37 5.86 2.41
N ARG A 12 -17.01 5.26 1.40
CA ARG A 12 -18.27 4.50 1.60
C ARG A 12 -18.07 3.26 2.46
N ALA A 13 -16.99 2.55 2.29
CA ALA A 13 -16.71 1.27 2.98
C ALA A 13 -16.08 1.44 4.37
N VAL A 14 -16.12 2.63 4.97
CA VAL A 14 -15.52 2.90 6.28
C VAL A 14 -16.13 2.06 7.41
N GLY A 15 -17.44 1.80 7.36
CA GLY A 15 -18.13 0.99 8.36
C GLY A 15 -17.66 -0.47 8.46
N GLU A 16 -16.95 -0.97 7.45
CA GLU A 16 -16.46 -2.35 7.42
C GLU A 16 -15.09 -2.53 8.10
N LEU A 17 -14.36 -1.43 8.33
CA LEU A 17 -12.94 -1.47 8.69
C LEU A 17 -12.67 -2.18 10.01
N ALA A 18 -13.48 -1.92 11.05
CA ALA A 18 -13.29 -2.55 12.35
C ALA A 18 -13.42 -4.09 12.24
N ASN A 19 -14.48 -4.56 11.60
CA ASN A 19 -14.72 -5.99 11.37
C ASN A 19 -13.59 -6.64 10.54
N LEU A 20 -13.10 -5.96 9.49
CA LEU A 20 -11.99 -6.46 8.68
C LEU A 20 -10.71 -6.62 9.50
N VAL A 21 -10.37 -5.62 10.32
CA VAL A 21 -9.18 -5.65 11.18
C VAL A 21 -9.27 -6.78 12.20
N GLU A 22 -10.39 -6.91 12.91
CA GLU A 22 -10.61 -7.93 13.93
C GLU A 22 -10.61 -9.34 13.34
N ARG A 23 -11.43 -9.57 12.30
CA ARG A 23 -11.61 -10.88 11.67
C ARG A 23 -10.32 -11.44 11.05
N HIS A 24 -9.48 -10.56 10.52
CA HIS A 24 -8.24 -10.98 9.84
C HIS A 24 -6.99 -10.74 10.68
N HIS A 25 -7.15 -10.27 11.94
CA HIS A 25 -6.04 -9.97 12.85
C HIS A 25 -4.97 -9.11 12.15
N ALA A 26 -5.41 -8.01 11.53
CA ALA A 26 -4.50 -7.15 10.81
C ALA A 26 -3.51 -6.47 11.76
N ASP A 27 -2.25 -6.42 11.35
CA ASP A 27 -1.18 -5.72 12.05
C ASP A 27 -1.03 -4.30 11.55
N VAL A 28 -1.29 -4.09 10.24
CA VAL A 28 -1.26 -2.79 9.56
C VAL A 28 -2.46 -2.68 8.63
N LEU A 29 -3.05 -1.48 8.57
CA LEU A 29 -4.15 -1.15 7.67
C LEU A 29 -3.76 0.06 6.82
N CYS A 30 -3.77 -0.10 5.50
CA CYS A 30 -3.45 0.91 4.50
C CYS A 30 -4.70 1.27 3.71
N LEU A 31 -5.18 2.50 3.84
CA LEU A 31 -6.43 2.97 3.26
C LEU A 31 -6.21 3.93 2.10
N GLN A 32 -7.09 3.88 1.10
CA GLN A 32 -7.17 4.80 -0.01
C GLN A 32 -8.61 5.32 -0.15
N GLU A 33 -8.76 6.51 -0.71
CA GLU A 33 -10.03 7.23 -0.82
C GLU A 33 -10.76 7.44 0.53
N TYR A 34 -9.98 7.64 1.58
CA TYR A 34 -10.46 7.92 2.92
C TYR A 34 -10.74 9.43 3.09
N ASP A 35 -11.86 9.78 3.71
CA ASP A 35 -12.09 11.16 4.16
C ASP A 35 -11.22 11.43 5.39
N THR A 36 -10.21 12.26 5.21
CA THR A 36 -9.21 12.52 6.25
C THR A 36 -9.54 13.74 7.11
N SER A 37 -10.75 14.28 7.01
CA SER A 37 -11.19 15.39 7.85
C SER A 37 -11.51 14.97 9.30
N GLU A 38 -11.96 13.72 9.48
CA GLU A 38 -12.32 13.15 10.78
C GLU A 38 -11.76 11.73 10.93
N VAL A 39 -10.44 11.62 11.06
CA VAL A 39 -9.76 10.33 11.18
C VAL A 39 -9.65 9.93 12.66
N PRO A 40 -10.24 8.81 13.10
CA PRO A 40 -10.10 8.37 14.48
C PRO A 40 -8.64 7.97 14.78
N GLU A 41 -8.13 8.37 15.94
CA GLU A 41 -6.78 8.01 16.39
C GLU A 41 -6.62 6.50 16.56
N ARG A 42 -7.71 5.78 16.87
CA ARG A 42 -7.73 4.33 17.09
C ARG A 42 -8.86 3.67 16.32
N LEU A 43 -8.59 2.51 15.73
CA LEU A 43 -9.53 1.69 14.99
C LEU A 43 -9.28 0.20 15.26
N ALA A 44 -10.20 -0.47 15.94
CA ALA A 44 -10.15 -1.92 16.20
C ALA A 44 -8.78 -2.40 16.75
N GLY A 45 -8.22 -1.66 17.72
CA GLY A 45 -6.94 -1.98 18.34
C GLY A 45 -5.70 -1.59 17.52
N LEU A 46 -5.90 -0.92 16.38
CA LEU A 46 -4.83 -0.26 15.65
C LEU A 46 -4.79 1.24 16.01
N ARG A 47 -3.59 1.81 16.00
CA ARG A 47 -3.33 3.24 16.17
C ARG A 47 -3.03 3.88 14.82
N LEU A 48 -3.54 5.08 14.60
CA LEU A 48 -3.19 5.90 13.45
C LEU A 48 -1.70 6.28 13.50
N ALA A 49 -0.97 5.96 12.44
CA ALA A 49 0.36 6.50 12.24
C ALA A 49 0.27 7.91 11.66
N GLU A 50 -0.53 8.06 10.59
CA GLU A 50 -0.76 9.34 9.91
C GLU A 50 -1.89 9.20 8.89
N ALA A 51 -2.44 10.36 8.50
CA ALA A 51 -3.34 10.50 7.35
C ALA A 51 -2.91 11.72 6.50
N THR A 52 -3.14 11.67 5.19
CA THR A 52 -2.81 12.79 4.31
C THR A 52 -3.77 13.96 4.55
N SER A 53 -3.25 15.18 4.63
CA SER A 53 -4.04 16.38 4.98
C SER A 53 -4.50 17.21 3.78
N ASN A 54 -3.83 17.08 2.62
CA ASN A 54 -4.05 17.94 1.46
C ASN A 54 -4.93 17.30 0.39
N ASN A 55 -5.67 16.26 0.74
CA ASN A 55 -6.54 15.54 -0.17
C ASN A 55 -8.01 15.65 0.25
N ARG A 56 -8.88 15.82 -0.71
CA ARG A 56 -10.31 15.61 -0.48
C ARG A 56 -10.62 14.15 -0.10
N LEU A 57 -9.88 13.21 -0.71
CA LEU A 57 -9.91 11.78 -0.45
C LEU A 57 -8.47 11.31 -0.32
N GLY A 58 -8.07 11.02 0.90
CA GLY A 58 -6.69 10.80 1.24
C GLY A 58 -6.30 9.35 1.43
N LEU A 59 -5.13 9.22 2.01
CA LEU A 59 -4.55 7.96 2.47
C LEU A 59 -4.50 7.99 3.99
N ALA A 60 -4.61 6.82 4.63
CA ALA A 60 -4.31 6.64 6.04
C ALA A 60 -3.58 5.32 6.26
N VAL A 61 -2.71 5.30 7.26
CA VAL A 61 -2.01 4.10 7.72
C VAL A 61 -2.20 3.94 9.21
N TYR A 62 -2.71 2.77 9.60
CA TYR A 62 -2.83 2.35 10.99
C TYR A 62 -1.93 1.17 11.26
N PHE A 63 -1.46 1.04 12.49
CA PHE A 63 -0.58 -0.06 12.93
C PHE A 63 -0.92 -0.54 14.35
N ARG A 64 -0.54 -1.77 14.68
CA ARG A 64 -0.74 -2.37 16.00
C ARG A 64 0.33 -1.88 16.97
N GLU A 65 -0.05 -1.00 17.90
CA GLU A 65 0.89 -0.28 18.78
C GLU A 65 1.58 -1.15 19.84
N ASN A 66 1.03 -2.31 20.20
CA ASN A 66 1.69 -3.27 21.09
C ASN A 66 2.76 -4.12 20.39
N THR A 67 2.78 -4.14 19.05
CA THR A 67 3.75 -4.88 18.24
C THR A 67 4.75 -3.97 17.58
N TYR A 68 4.30 -2.77 17.17
CA TYR A 68 5.11 -1.83 16.40
C TYR A 68 5.12 -0.44 17.03
N ARG A 69 6.17 0.32 16.72
CA ARG A 69 6.29 1.76 17.00
C ARG A 69 6.50 2.52 15.70
N SER A 70 5.74 3.58 15.48
CA SER A 70 5.98 4.51 14.37
C SER A 70 7.16 5.41 14.71
N LEU A 71 8.17 5.44 13.84
CA LEU A 71 9.40 6.22 14.00
C LEU A 71 9.40 7.47 13.13
N ASP A 72 8.96 7.34 11.89
CA ASP A 72 8.96 8.43 10.90
C ASP A 72 7.85 8.21 9.88
N VAL A 73 7.33 9.30 9.34
CA VAL A 73 6.23 9.28 8.37
C VAL A 73 6.52 10.26 7.25
N ARG A 74 6.21 9.87 6.03
CA ARG A 74 6.32 10.75 4.87
C ARG A 74 5.14 10.58 3.94
N SER A 75 4.41 11.67 3.70
CA SER A 75 3.48 11.80 2.58
C SER A 75 4.12 12.56 1.42
N LEU A 76 3.79 12.18 0.18
CA LEU A 76 4.34 12.83 -0.99
C LEU A 76 3.30 13.01 -2.09
N ALA A 77 3.30 14.24 -2.62
CA ALA A 77 2.64 14.57 -3.88
C ALA A 77 3.46 13.98 -5.04
N LEU A 78 2.81 13.19 -5.88
CA LEU A 78 3.40 12.65 -7.10
C LEU A 78 2.91 13.43 -8.33
N LYS A 79 3.57 13.21 -9.48
CA LYS A 79 3.19 13.86 -10.73
C LYS A 79 1.69 13.68 -11.01
N LYS A 80 0.97 14.80 -11.16
CA LYS A 80 -0.49 14.83 -11.34
C LYS A 80 -0.89 14.42 -12.74
N SER A 81 -2.01 13.69 -12.86
CA SER A 81 -2.72 13.51 -14.15
C SER A 81 -3.47 14.78 -14.54
N LEU A 82 -3.96 14.85 -15.78
CA LEU A 82 -4.87 15.94 -16.20
C LEU A 82 -6.14 15.96 -15.33
N HIS A 83 -6.66 14.78 -14.97
CA HIS A 83 -7.81 14.64 -14.07
C HIS A 83 -7.52 15.27 -12.69
N ASP A 84 -6.35 15.01 -12.13
CA ASP A 84 -5.95 15.56 -10.83
C ASP A 84 -5.71 17.08 -10.87
N ARG A 85 -5.36 17.62 -12.04
CA ARG A 85 -5.20 19.08 -12.21
C ARG A 85 -6.53 19.82 -12.27
N VAL A 86 -7.55 19.21 -12.88
CA VAL A 86 -8.86 19.81 -13.07
C VAL A 86 -9.76 19.63 -11.86
N LEU A 87 -9.85 18.43 -11.32
CA LEU A 87 -10.76 18.06 -10.24
C LEU A 87 -10.13 18.06 -8.85
N LYS A 88 -8.80 18.24 -8.74
CA LYS A 88 -8.02 18.23 -7.47
C LYS A 88 -8.42 17.11 -6.48
N PRO A 89 -8.59 15.84 -6.93
CA PRO A 89 -9.07 14.78 -6.05
C PRO A 89 -8.01 14.29 -5.07
N ALA A 90 -6.74 14.30 -5.45
CA ALA A 90 -5.64 13.86 -4.60
C ALA A 90 -4.33 14.54 -4.98
N GLU A 91 -3.66 15.14 -4.00
CA GLU A 91 -2.31 15.67 -4.14
C GLU A 91 -1.26 14.65 -3.70
N GLU A 92 -1.45 14.09 -2.51
CA GLU A 92 -0.58 13.10 -1.88
C GLU A 92 -1.03 11.70 -2.31
N ARG A 93 -0.16 10.98 -3.01
CA ARG A 93 -0.48 9.67 -3.58
C ARG A 93 0.27 8.52 -2.94
N ILE A 94 1.12 8.83 -1.99
CA ILE A 94 1.83 7.86 -1.15
C ILE A 94 1.93 8.38 0.27
N LEU A 95 1.72 7.47 1.21
CA LEU A 95 1.94 7.67 2.63
C LEU A 95 2.78 6.52 3.13
N GLY A 96 4.06 6.78 3.40
CA GLY A 96 5.02 5.82 3.94
C GLY A 96 5.22 6.01 5.44
N VAL A 97 5.26 4.91 6.17
CA VAL A 97 5.50 4.87 7.61
C VAL A 97 6.68 3.96 7.90
N ARG A 98 7.69 4.46 8.59
CA ARG A 98 8.80 3.66 9.13
C ARG A 98 8.36 3.12 10.49
N LEU A 99 8.30 1.81 10.58
CA LEU A 99 7.89 1.06 11.76
C LEU A 99 9.08 0.34 12.38
N HIS A 100 9.10 0.27 13.70
CA HIS A 100 9.99 -0.56 14.48
C HIS A 100 9.21 -1.74 15.07
N ASP A 101 9.63 -2.96 14.76
CA ASP A 101 9.13 -4.19 15.37
C ASP A 101 9.75 -4.32 16.77
N ILE A 102 8.89 -4.25 17.79
CA ILE A 102 9.31 -4.22 19.19
C ILE A 102 9.93 -5.56 19.60
N ASP A 103 9.32 -6.67 19.17
CA ASP A 103 9.73 -8.02 19.59
C ASP A 103 11.04 -8.46 18.91
N HIS A 104 11.23 -8.08 17.65
CA HIS A 104 12.38 -8.50 16.86
C HIS A 104 13.47 -7.43 16.76
N ASN A 105 13.25 -6.23 17.30
CA ASN A 105 14.18 -5.09 17.25
C ASN A 105 14.63 -4.78 15.80
N ARG A 106 13.69 -4.74 14.86
CA ARG A 106 13.95 -4.52 13.42
C ARG A 106 13.07 -3.40 12.90
N GLU A 107 13.61 -2.66 11.95
CA GLU A 107 12.89 -1.58 11.30
C GLU A 107 12.52 -1.94 9.86
N PHE A 108 11.39 -1.42 9.41
CA PHE A 108 10.90 -1.59 8.05
C PHE A 108 9.95 -0.46 7.68
N ILE A 109 9.60 -0.38 6.41
CA ILE A 109 8.67 0.62 5.88
C ILE A 109 7.42 -0.07 5.35
N VAL A 110 6.24 0.42 5.73
CA VAL A 110 4.97 0.09 5.08
C VAL A 110 4.37 1.36 4.49
N ALA A 111 3.78 1.25 3.31
CA ALA A 111 3.19 2.40 2.65
C ALA A 111 1.83 2.09 2.02
N SER A 112 0.91 3.06 2.14
CA SER A 112 -0.33 3.14 1.36
C SER A 112 -0.10 3.93 0.08
N PHE A 113 -0.49 3.38 -1.05
CA PHE A 113 -0.30 3.98 -2.38
C PHE A 113 -1.61 4.04 -3.16
N HIS A 114 -1.84 5.17 -3.86
CA HIS A 114 -2.97 5.33 -4.75
C HIS A 114 -2.54 6.03 -6.03
N ALA A 115 -2.39 5.29 -7.12
CA ALA A 115 -1.97 5.81 -8.42
C ALA A 115 -3.05 6.68 -9.09
N ALA A 116 -2.66 7.37 -10.15
CA ALA A 116 -3.58 8.12 -11.00
C ALA A 116 -4.71 7.21 -11.54
N PRO A 117 -5.95 7.74 -11.69
CA PRO A 117 -7.11 6.96 -12.09
C PRO A 117 -6.94 6.31 -13.48
N LEU A 118 -7.82 5.36 -13.81
CA LEU A 118 -7.79 4.59 -15.08
C LEU A 118 -7.83 5.46 -16.34
N THR A 119 -8.34 6.68 -16.26
CA THR A 119 -8.32 7.66 -17.35
C THR A 119 -6.93 8.20 -17.68
N ALA A 120 -5.95 8.03 -16.78
CA ALA A 120 -4.56 8.42 -17.03
C ALA A 120 -3.82 7.36 -17.86
N LEU A 121 -2.66 7.71 -18.42
CA LEU A 121 -1.80 6.79 -19.17
C LEU A 121 -1.00 5.87 -18.22
N ASN A 122 -0.75 4.64 -18.64
CA ASN A 122 0.10 3.71 -17.91
C ASN A 122 1.54 4.22 -17.68
N SER A 123 2.05 5.04 -18.60
CA SER A 123 3.37 5.70 -18.46
C SER A 123 3.42 6.62 -17.24
N LEU A 124 2.35 7.36 -16.97
CA LEU A 124 2.25 8.21 -15.78
C LEU A 124 2.22 7.35 -14.50
N ARG A 125 1.42 6.28 -14.47
CA ARG A 125 1.36 5.36 -13.31
C ARG A 125 2.72 4.71 -13.04
N ARG A 126 3.43 4.24 -14.07
CA ARG A 126 4.81 3.74 -13.90
C ARG A 126 5.73 4.79 -13.32
N HIS A 127 5.65 6.04 -13.80
CA HIS A 127 6.42 7.14 -13.23
C HIS A 127 6.07 7.37 -11.75
N GLN A 128 4.78 7.37 -11.39
CA GLN A 128 4.33 7.50 -10.00
C GLN A 128 4.82 6.36 -9.13
N ILE A 129 4.73 5.10 -9.59
CA ILE A 129 5.24 3.94 -8.85
C ILE A 129 6.74 4.07 -8.58
N ARG A 130 7.54 4.41 -9.60
CA ARG A 130 8.99 4.59 -9.43
C ARG A 130 9.33 5.73 -8.47
N ALA A 131 8.64 6.86 -8.58
CA ALA A 131 8.83 8.00 -7.70
C ALA A 131 8.45 7.66 -6.25
N ALA A 132 7.36 6.91 -6.04
CA ALA A 132 6.94 6.42 -4.74
C ALA A 132 8.00 5.52 -4.10
N LEU A 133 8.50 4.52 -4.83
CA LEU A 133 9.54 3.61 -4.32
C LEU A 133 10.86 4.34 -4.04
N SER A 134 11.23 5.33 -4.87
CA SER A 134 12.39 6.18 -4.62
C SER A 134 12.24 7.00 -3.33
N ALA A 135 11.04 7.53 -3.08
CA ALA A 135 10.74 8.27 -1.87
C ALA A 135 10.79 7.40 -0.60
N LEU A 136 10.29 6.16 -0.68
CA LEU A 136 10.37 5.21 0.43
C LEU A 136 11.82 4.81 0.75
N ARG A 137 12.68 4.67 -0.27
CA ARG A 137 14.12 4.46 -0.04
C ARG A 137 14.78 5.64 0.69
N GLN A 138 14.29 6.87 0.50
CA GLN A 138 14.79 8.04 1.22
C GLN A 138 14.28 8.12 2.65
N LEU A 139 13.10 7.56 2.93
CA LEU A 139 12.53 7.44 4.28
C LEU A 139 13.34 6.48 5.16
N GLY A 140 13.93 5.45 4.55
CA GLY A 140 14.81 4.50 5.24
C GLY A 140 15.72 3.77 4.26
N PRO A 141 16.93 4.30 3.99
CA PRO A 141 17.88 3.65 3.08
C PRO A 141 18.22 2.23 3.54
N GLY A 142 18.03 1.25 2.64
CA GLY A 142 18.35 -0.15 2.91
C GLY A 142 17.30 -0.91 3.74
N LEU A 143 16.27 -0.23 4.28
CA LEU A 143 15.23 -0.90 5.05
C LEU A 143 14.31 -1.77 4.17
N PRO A 144 13.88 -2.93 4.69
CA PRO A 144 12.79 -3.68 4.08
C PRO A 144 11.57 -2.79 3.87
N THR A 145 10.97 -2.86 2.69
CA THR A 145 9.87 -1.97 2.30
C THR A 145 8.73 -2.77 1.70
N LEU A 146 7.51 -2.52 2.15
CA LEU A 146 6.27 -3.07 1.61
C LEU A 146 5.32 -1.91 1.27
N MET A 147 5.03 -1.70 -0.02
CA MET A 147 4.05 -0.74 -0.50
C MET A 147 2.83 -1.49 -1.03
N VAL A 148 1.66 -1.17 -0.51
CA VAL A 148 0.38 -1.76 -0.89
C VAL A 148 -0.60 -0.68 -1.32
N GLY A 149 -1.59 -1.00 -2.13
CA GLY A 149 -2.61 -0.03 -2.50
C GLY A 149 -3.22 -0.25 -3.87
N ASP A 150 -3.95 0.77 -4.33
CA ASP A 150 -4.54 0.83 -5.65
C ASP A 150 -3.56 1.42 -6.67
N TYR A 151 -2.96 0.54 -7.46
CA TYR A 151 -2.02 0.93 -8.52
C TYR A 151 -2.72 1.38 -9.80
N ASN A 152 -4.02 1.15 -9.93
CA ASN A 152 -4.79 1.49 -11.13
C ASN A 152 -4.13 1.05 -12.45
N TYR A 153 -3.37 -0.08 -12.42
CA TYR A 153 -2.53 -0.54 -13.52
C TYR A 153 -3.18 -1.71 -14.26
N PRO A 154 -3.98 -1.45 -15.31
CA PRO A 154 -4.87 -2.47 -15.89
C PRO A 154 -4.14 -3.52 -16.75
N VAL A 155 -3.10 -3.13 -17.50
CA VAL A 155 -2.45 -3.97 -18.51
C VAL A 155 -0.92 -3.94 -18.39
N PHE A 156 -0.23 -4.92 -19.00
CA PHE A 156 1.24 -5.04 -19.04
C PHE A 156 1.90 -5.18 -17.65
N LYS A 157 1.26 -5.92 -16.73
CA LYS A 157 1.76 -6.14 -15.37
C LYS A 157 3.07 -6.91 -15.32
N GLU A 158 3.28 -7.84 -16.25
CA GLU A 158 4.54 -8.59 -16.40
C GLU A 158 5.72 -7.66 -16.68
N ARG A 159 5.52 -6.70 -17.59
CA ARG A 159 6.53 -5.69 -17.89
C ARG A 159 6.80 -4.80 -16.68
N LEU A 160 5.76 -4.37 -15.96
CA LEU A 160 5.91 -3.65 -14.70
C LEU A 160 6.71 -4.48 -13.69
N GLY A 161 6.39 -5.77 -13.53
CA GLY A 161 7.11 -6.68 -12.64
C GLY A 161 8.58 -6.84 -13.02
N GLN A 162 8.92 -6.90 -14.32
CA GLN A 162 10.31 -6.94 -14.80
C GLN A 162 11.06 -5.65 -14.47
N GLU A 163 10.44 -4.48 -14.72
CA GLU A 163 11.00 -3.17 -14.41
C GLU A 163 11.25 -2.99 -12.89
N LEU A 164 10.35 -3.49 -12.06
CA LEU A 164 10.49 -3.45 -10.60
C LEU A 164 11.59 -4.39 -10.10
N ARG A 165 11.67 -5.62 -10.64
CA ARG A 165 12.75 -6.55 -10.31
C ARG A 165 14.12 -5.99 -10.63
N ALA A 166 14.28 -5.31 -11.76
CA ALA A 166 15.53 -4.63 -12.11
C ALA A 166 15.93 -3.53 -11.11
N GLN A 167 14.99 -3.04 -10.31
CA GLN A 167 15.20 -2.08 -9.23
C GLN A 167 15.27 -2.72 -7.84
N GLY A 168 15.28 -4.05 -7.75
CA GLY A 168 15.32 -4.79 -6.48
C GLY A 168 13.98 -4.91 -5.75
N PHE A 169 12.85 -4.67 -6.45
CA PHE A 169 11.52 -4.87 -5.89
C PHE A 169 10.80 -6.05 -6.52
N GLN A 170 10.02 -6.76 -5.73
CA GLN A 170 9.11 -7.80 -6.17
C GLN A 170 7.69 -7.23 -6.30
N LEU A 171 6.96 -7.58 -7.34
CA LEU A 171 5.54 -7.33 -7.51
C LEU A 171 4.75 -8.58 -7.15
N SER A 172 3.81 -8.46 -6.21
CA SER A 172 2.91 -9.53 -5.79
C SER A 172 1.46 -9.14 -6.04
N MET A 173 0.75 -9.98 -6.79
CA MET A 173 -0.65 -9.77 -7.15
C MET A 173 -1.57 -10.62 -6.29
N ALA A 174 -2.81 -10.14 -6.10
CA ALA A 174 -3.84 -10.90 -5.42
C ALA A 174 -4.24 -12.15 -6.23
N ASP A 175 -4.74 -13.16 -5.52
CA ASP A 175 -5.21 -14.45 -6.07
C ASP A 175 -6.39 -14.29 -7.03
N THR A 176 -7.26 -13.31 -6.83
CA THR A 176 -8.41 -13.03 -7.67
C THR A 176 -8.53 -11.53 -8.02
N HIS A 177 -9.46 -11.17 -8.90
CA HIS A 177 -9.69 -9.79 -9.28
C HIS A 177 -10.06 -8.92 -8.08
N THR A 178 -9.41 -7.77 -7.93
CA THR A 178 -9.62 -6.85 -6.80
C THR A 178 -10.63 -5.75 -7.10
N TYR A 179 -10.95 -5.52 -8.38
CA TYR A 179 -11.92 -4.51 -8.81
C TYR A 179 -13.04 -5.13 -9.64
N ALA A 180 -14.29 -4.83 -9.31
CA ALA A 180 -15.46 -5.27 -10.05
C ALA A 180 -16.58 -4.22 -9.94
N ARG A 181 -16.80 -3.45 -10.99
CA ARG A 181 -17.97 -2.56 -11.06
C ARG A 181 -19.17 -3.33 -11.61
N ASN A 182 -20.24 -3.47 -10.83
CA ASN A 182 -21.45 -4.25 -11.19
C ASN A 182 -22.10 -3.84 -12.52
N ARG A 183 -21.91 -2.61 -12.99
CA ARG A 183 -22.56 -2.07 -14.20
C ARG A 183 -21.80 -2.36 -15.50
N TYR A 184 -20.48 -2.68 -15.43
CA TYR A 184 -19.66 -2.91 -16.62
C TYR A 184 -18.73 -4.10 -16.41
N ARG A 185 -19.12 -5.27 -16.91
CA ARG A 185 -18.32 -6.53 -16.88
C ARG A 185 -16.91 -6.38 -17.49
N LEU A 186 -16.71 -5.37 -18.34
CA LEU A 186 -15.45 -5.10 -19.05
C LEU A 186 -14.30 -4.55 -18.18
N PHE A 187 -14.58 -4.11 -16.95
CA PHE A 187 -13.57 -3.48 -16.07
C PHE A 187 -13.23 -4.35 -14.85
N ARG A 188 -13.23 -5.67 -15.01
CA ARG A 188 -12.72 -6.55 -13.96
C ARG A 188 -11.21 -6.69 -14.09
N GLY A 189 -10.49 -6.56 -12.98
CA GLY A 189 -9.04 -6.69 -13.01
C GLY A 189 -8.38 -6.67 -11.64
N HIS A 190 -7.08 -6.94 -11.66
CA HIS A 190 -6.22 -6.76 -10.50
C HIS A 190 -5.69 -5.33 -10.56
N TYR A 191 -6.15 -4.47 -9.68
CA TYR A 191 -5.70 -3.07 -9.57
C TYR A 191 -4.96 -2.82 -8.28
N ASP A 192 -5.25 -3.62 -7.25
CA ASP A 192 -4.63 -3.55 -5.94
C ASP A 192 -3.51 -4.59 -5.86
N PHE A 193 -2.31 -4.13 -5.53
CA PHE A 193 -1.07 -4.92 -5.53
C PHE A 193 -0.25 -4.70 -4.27
N ALA A 194 0.78 -5.53 -4.11
CA ALA A 194 1.90 -5.29 -3.22
C ALA A 194 3.21 -5.21 -4.01
N THR A 195 4.09 -4.29 -3.64
CA THR A 195 5.49 -4.27 -4.06
C THR A 195 6.38 -4.30 -2.84
N SER A 196 7.42 -5.12 -2.87
CA SER A 196 8.27 -5.34 -1.70
C SER A 196 9.74 -5.45 -2.04
N THR A 197 10.59 -5.09 -1.08
CA THR A 197 12.02 -5.43 -1.02
C THR A 197 12.37 -5.77 0.41
N GLY A 198 13.23 -6.77 0.65
CA GLY A 198 13.56 -7.25 1.99
C GLY A 198 12.41 -7.92 2.76
N PHE A 199 11.30 -8.20 2.08
CA PHE A 199 10.18 -9.01 2.58
C PHE A 199 10.03 -10.26 1.74
N HIS A 200 9.70 -11.38 2.39
CA HIS A 200 9.09 -12.54 1.75
C HIS A 200 7.57 -12.37 1.84
N VAL A 201 6.91 -12.23 0.70
CA VAL A 201 5.44 -12.17 0.62
C VAL A 201 4.92 -13.57 0.36
N ASP A 202 4.30 -14.17 1.38
CA ASP A 202 3.76 -15.53 1.31
C ASP A 202 2.50 -15.58 0.45
N GLN A 203 1.62 -14.58 0.64
CA GLN A 203 0.33 -14.54 -0.03
C GLN A 203 -0.21 -13.12 -0.14
N VAL A 204 -0.88 -12.83 -1.26
CA VAL A 204 -1.79 -11.69 -1.42
C VAL A 204 -3.16 -12.25 -1.72
N ARG A 205 -4.07 -12.19 -0.76
CA ARG A 205 -5.41 -12.75 -0.84
C ARG A 205 -6.46 -11.65 -0.96
N THR A 206 -7.38 -11.80 -1.88
CA THR A 206 -8.57 -10.94 -2.00
C THR A 206 -9.58 -11.32 -0.92
N LEU A 207 -10.07 -10.34 -0.17
CA LEU A 207 -11.12 -10.54 0.82
C LEU A 207 -12.52 -10.37 0.18
N PRO A 208 -13.59 -10.79 0.88
CA PRO A 208 -14.95 -10.63 0.37
C PRO A 208 -15.29 -9.20 -0.04
N GLN A 209 -16.11 -9.06 -1.07
CA GLN A 209 -16.61 -7.77 -1.54
C GLN A 209 -17.49 -7.12 -0.48
N GLY A 210 -17.22 -5.87 -0.17
CA GLY A 210 -18.04 -5.02 0.66
C GLY A 210 -18.75 -3.90 -0.13
N GLU A 211 -18.87 -2.72 0.47
CA GLU A 211 -19.54 -1.55 -0.14
C GLU A 211 -18.68 -0.82 -1.19
N SER A 212 -17.39 -1.08 -1.20
CA SER A 212 -16.49 -0.57 -2.25
C SER A 212 -16.64 -1.34 -3.55
N ASP A 213 -16.29 -0.72 -4.68
CA ASP A 213 -16.07 -1.40 -5.96
C ASP A 213 -14.69 -2.06 -6.04
N HIS A 214 -13.81 -1.80 -5.06
CA HIS A 214 -12.62 -2.59 -4.79
C HIS A 214 -12.91 -3.65 -3.72
N ARG A 215 -12.19 -4.75 -3.79
CA ARG A 215 -12.10 -5.74 -2.70
C ARG A 215 -10.86 -5.44 -1.87
N PRO A 216 -10.95 -5.55 -0.54
CA PRO A 216 -9.74 -5.47 0.26
C PRO A 216 -8.76 -6.58 -0.11
N ILE A 217 -7.47 -6.32 -0.05
CA ILE A 217 -6.44 -7.34 -0.13
C ILE A 217 -5.77 -7.53 1.23
N LEU A 218 -5.53 -8.78 1.58
CA LEU A 218 -4.73 -9.18 2.74
C LEU A 218 -3.38 -9.69 2.25
N VAL A 219 -2.33 -8.98 2.63
CA VAL A 219 -0.94 -9.36 2.36
C VAL A 219 -0.36 -10.01 3.60
N THR A 220 0.07 -11.27 3.49
CA THR A 220 0.85 -11.95 4.53
C THR A 220 2.31 -11.92 4.12
N ALA A 221 3.15 -11.34 4.96
CA ALA A 221 4.56 -11.17 4.67
C ALA A 221 5.42 -11.32 5.93
N ALA A 222 6.64 -11.80 5.75
CA ALA A 222 7.68 -11.86 6.78
C ALA A 222 8.90 -11.05 6.32
N LEU A 223 9.62 -10.44 7.26
CA LEU A 223 10.93 -9.87 6.98
C LEU A 223 11.86 -10.98 6.49
N ALA A 224 12.52 -10.79 5.36
CA ALA A 224 13.51 -11.74 4.90
C ALA A 224 14.58 -11.91 5.99
N ALA A 225 15.00 -13.16 6.23
CA ALA A 225 16.12 -13.43 7.12
C ALA A 225 17.36 -12.70 6.57
N ASP A 226 18.16 -12.10 7.45
CA ASP A 226 19.44 -11.55 7.05
C ASP A 226 20.27 -12.70 6.46
N THR A 227 20.50 -12.68 5.17
CA THR A 227 21.47 -13.60 4.58
C THR A 227 22.82 -13.27 5.24
N PRO A 228 23.42 -14.21 6.00
CA PRO A 228 24.70 -13.91 6.62
C PRO A 228 25.66 -13.51 5.49
N THR A 229 26.19 -12.30 5.58
CA THR A 229 27.21 -11.79 4.66
C THR A 229 28.35 -12.78 4.73
N GLY A 230 28.47 -13.65 3.72
CA GLY A 230 29.50 -14.66 3.68
C GLY A 230 30.85 -14.01 3.90
N SER A 231 31.49 -14.33 5.01
CA SER A 231 32.89 -14.03 5.23
C SER A 231 33.67 -14.66 4.06
N ILE A 232 34.11 -13.84 3.13
CA ILE A 232 35.12 -14.24 2.15
C ILE A 232 36.33 -14.56 2.99
N ARG A 233 36.56 -15.84 3.30
CA ARG A 233 37.84 -16.32 3.74
C ARG A 233 38.75 -16.20 2.51
N VAL A 234 39.59 -15.16 2.50
CA VAL A 234 40.75 -15.10 1.62
C VAL A 234 41.67 -16.22 2.09
N ALA A 235 41.88 -17.22 1.24
CA ALA A 235 42.89 -18.25 1.38
C ALA A 235 44.18 -17.74 0.77
#